data_091c620eab6c7673a79f9f27da83d3b7
#
_entry.id   091c620eab6c7673a79f9f27da83d3b7
#
_cell.length_a   1.000
_cell.length_b   1.000
_cell.length_c   1.000
_cell.angle_alpha   90.00
_cell.angle_beta   90.00
_cell.angle_gamma   90.00
#
_symmetry.space_group_name_H-M   'P 1'
#
loop_
_entity.id
_entity.type
_entity.pdbx_description
1 polymer ?
#
loop_
_entity_poly.entity_id
_entity_poly.type
_entity_poly.pdbx_seq_one_letter_code
_entity_poly.pdbx_strand_id
1 'polypeptide(L)' 'MYSYDEFTEDLNLGHEIEFILNDTHFLISYNESGWYCIKENEEAQIKYESVEQLLNQVMINGKTLKNLWGYIIVRDVV' A
#
# COMPACT_ATOMS: atom_id res chain seq x y z
N MET A 1 -2.21 -6.61 17.44
CA MET A 1 -1.88 -5.44 16.59
C MET A 1 -1.64 -5.89 15.16
N TYR A 2 -2.17 -5.16 14.20
CA TYR A 2 -2.00 -5.49 12.79
C TYR A 2 -0.55 -5.24 12.37
N SER A 3 0.14 -6.28 11.96
CA SER A 3 1.57 -6.23 11.66
C SER A 3 1.83 -6.02 10.17
N TYR A 4 3.07 -5.63 9.84
CA TYR A 4 3.49 -5.54 8.45
C TYR A 4 3.39 -6.92 7.75
N ASP A 5 3.66 -8.01 8.47
CA ASP A 5 3.54 -9.34 7.91
C ASP A 5 2.08 -9.69 7.57
N GLU A 6 1.14 -9.32 8.45
CA GLU A 6 -0.28 -9.51 8.17
C GLU A 6 -0.73 -8.66 6.98
N PHE A 7 -0.26 -7.44 6.90
CA PHE A 7 -0.51 -6.54 5.79
C PHE A 7 -0.04 -7.15 4.47
N THR A 8 1.18 -7.67 4.45
CA THR A 8 1.75 -8.32 3.26
C THR A 8 0.94 -9.55 2.87
N GLU A 9 0.57 -10.36 3.86
CA GLU A 9 -0.23 -11.57 3.63
C GLU A 9 -1.60 -11.22 3.03
N ASP A 10 -2.27 -10.20 3.59
CA ASP A 10 -3.57 -9.78 3.10
C ASP A 10 -3.50 -9.27 1.66
N LEU A 11 -2.47 -8.51 1.32
CA LEU A 11 -2.26 -8.08 -0.06
C LEU A 11 -2.05 -9.28 -0.99
N ASN A 12 -1.26 -10.25 -0.57
CA ASN A 12 -1.03 -11.46 -1.38
C ASN A 12 -2.28 -12.30 -1.56
N LEU A 13 -3.25 -12.20 -0.64
CA LEU A 13 -4.54 -12.86 -0.77
C LEU A 13 -5.51 -12.09 -1.67
N GLY A 14 -5.12 -10.92 -2.14
CA GLY A 14 -5.95 -10.12 -3.04
C GLY A 14 -6.82 -9.07 -2.36
N HIS A 15 -6.54 -8.74 -1.11
CA HIS A 15 -7.26 -7.66 -0.45
C HIS A 15 -6.74 -6.30 -0.90
N GLU A 16 -7.65 -5.33 -0.97
CA GLU A 16 -7.30 -3.93 -1.17
C GLU A 16 -7.24 -3.30 0.22
N ILE A 17 -6.24 -2.45 0.46
CA ILE A 17 -6.01 -1.90 1.79
C ILE A 17 -5.90 -0.39 1.73
N GLU A 18 -6.72 0.29 2.54
CA GLU A 18 -6.64 1.73 2.73
C GLU A 18 -5.86 2.02 4.01
N PHE A 19 -4.92 2.94 3.94
CA PHE A 19 -4.16 3.36 5.11
C PHE A 19 -3.94 4.87 5.13
N ILE A 20 -3.62 5.38 6.31
CA ILE A 20 -3.31 6.79 6.52
C ILE A 20 -1.87 6.91 7.00
N LEU A 21 -1.15 7.85 6.41
CA LEU A 21 0.20 8.22 6.81
C LEU A 21 0.27 9.75 6.83
N ASN A 22 0.58 10.33 7.97
CA ASN A 22 0.66 11.79 8.15
C ASN A 22 -0.59 12.50 7.62
N ASP A 23 -1.76 12.02 8.05
CA ASP A 23 -3.08 12.57 7.67
C ASP A 23 -3.40 12.47 6.18
N THR A 24 -2.58 11.79 5.41
CA THR A 24 -2.82 11.55 3.99
C THR A 24 -3.32 10.13 3.78
N HIS A 25 -4.39 9.99 3.01
CA HIS A 25 -4.98 8.68 2.71
C HIS A 25 -4.34 8.06 1.49
N PHE A 26 -4.06 6.77 1.58
CA PHE A 26 -3.52 5.96 0.49
C PHE A 26 -4.38 4.72 0.32
N LEU A 27 -4.47 4.24 -0.91
CA LEU A 27 -5.14 2.98 -1.22
C LEU A 27 -4.21 2.10 -2.03
N ILE A 28 -4.01 0.87 -1.58
CA ILE A 28 -3.35 -0.15 -2.39
C ILE A 28 -4.45 -0.98 -3.02
N SER A 29 -4.47 -0.99 -4.35
CA SER A 29 -5.50 -1.64 -5.14
C SER A 29 -4.89 -2.31 -6.35
N TYR A 30 -5.68 -3.12 -7.05
CA TYR A 30 -5.23 -3.79 -8.26
C TYR A 30 -6.36 -3.91 -9.27
N ASN A 31 -5.97 -4.14 -10.51
CA ASN A 31 -6.89 -4.44 -11.60
C ASN A 31 -6.21 -5.46 -12.52
N GLU A 32 -6.77 -5.68 -13.71
CA GLU A 32 -6.23 -6.64 -14.68
C GLU A 32 -4.78 -6.33 -15.06
N SER A 33 -4.38 -5.07 -15.00
CA SER A 33 -3.04 -4.64 -15.43
C SER A 33 -1.98 -4.82 -14.35
N GLY A 34 -2.34 -4.75 -13.07
CA GLY A 34 -1.38 -4.88 -11.98
C GLY A 34 -1.81 -4.18 -10.70
N TRP A 35 -0.82 -3.87 -9.89
CA TRP A 35 -1.01 -3.27 -8.57
C TRP A 35 -0.67 -1.79 -8.57
N TYR A 36 -1.35 -1.02 -7.71
CA TYR A 36 -1.17 0.43 -7.61
C TYR A 36 -1.18 0.86 -6.15
N CYS A 37 -0.38 1.88 -5.83
CA CYS A 37 -0.50 2.60 -4.58
C CYS A 37 -0.97 4.01 -4.92
N ILE A 38 -2.18 4.35 -4.52
CA ILE A 38 -2.85 5.58 -4.93
C ILE A 38 -2.94 6.52 -3.74
N LYS A 39 -2.38 7.71 -3.90
CA LYS A 39 -2.49 8.78 -2.91
C LYS A 39 -3.78 9.56 -3.16
N GLU A 40 -4.47 9.97 -2.10
CA GLU A 40 -5.70 10.74 -2.24
C GLU A 40 -5.50 11.99 -3.11
N ASN A 41 -6.51 12.30 -3.91
CA ASN A 41 -6.50 13.43 -4.85
C ASN A 41 -5.46 13.32 -5.97
N GLU A 42 -4.88 12.14 -6.17
CA GLU A 42 -3.95 11.89 -7.26
C GLU A 42 -4.40 10.65 -8.03
N GLU A 43 -4.06 10.61 -9.31
CA GLU A 43 -4.32 9.44 -10.12
C GLU A 43 -3.17 8.44 -9.97
N ALA A 44 -3.49 7.15 -10.08
CA ALA A 44 -2.48 6.12 -10.09
C ALA A 44 -1.63 6.27 -11.35
N GLN A 45 -0.31 6.45 -11.18
CA GLN A 45 0.61 6.68 -12.29
C GLN A 45 1.55 5.52 -12.54
N ILE A 46 1.85 4.74 -11.53
CA ILE A 46 2.83 3.66 -11.59
C ILE A 46 2.13 2.33 -11.37
N LYS A 47 2.33 1.42 -12.31
CA LYS A 47 1.84 0.05 -12.21
C LYS A 47 2.95 -0.85 -11.72
N TYR A 48 2.64 -1.72 -10.77
CA TYR A 48 3.56 -2.74 -10.28
C TYR A 48 3.04 -4.11 -10.68
N GLU A 49 3.94 -5.01 -11.06
CA GLU A 49 3.57 -6.33 -11.57
C GLU A 49 3.12 -7.29 -10.46
N SER A 50 3.51 -7.01 -9.22
CA SER A 50 3.21 -7.88 -8.08
C SER A 50 3.18 -7.09 -6.79
N VAL A 51 2.63 -7.70 -5.74
CA VAL A 51 2.68 -7.14 -4.38
C VAL A 51 4.14 -6.94 -3.95
N GLU A 52 4.99 -7.92 -4.22
CA GLU A 52 6.41 -7.82 -3.85
C GLU A 52 7.07 -6.61 -4.51
N GLN A 53 6.83 -6.42 -5.81
CA GLN A 53 7.40 -5.28 -6.52
C GLN A 53 6.87 -3.95 -5.93
N LEU A 54 5.56 -3.88 -5.67
CA LEU A 54 4.97 -2.68 -5.07
C LEU A 54 5.63 -2.37 -3.73
N LEU A 55 5.73 -3.35 -2.84
CA LEU A 55 6.28 -3.14 -1.51
C LEU A 55 7.77 -2.76 -1.53
N ASN A 56 8.51 -3.24 -2.53
CA ASN A 56 9.93 -2.93 -2.67
C ASN A 56 10.17 -1.56 -3.31
N GLN A 57 9.26 -1.09 -4.16
CA GLN A 57 9.49 0.10 -4.98
C GLN A 57 8.73 1.34 -4.55
N VAL A 58 7.59 1.19 -3.88
CA VAL A 58 6.84 2.36 -3.41
C VAL A 58 7.64 3.07 -2.34
N MET A 59 7.86 4.35 -2.56
CA MET A 59 8.58 5.20 -1.60
C MET A 59 7.72 6.41 -1.27
N ILE A 60 7.58 6.68 0.02
CA ILE A 60 6.89 7.87 0.51
C ILE A 60 7.92 8.63 1.35
N ASN A 61 8.21 9.85 0.95
CA ASN A 61 9.24 10.66 1.59
C ASN A 61 10.60 9.94 1.65
N GLY A 62 10.91 9.17 0.60
CA GLY A 62 12.17 8.46 0.48
C GLY A 62 12.28 7.19 1.30
N LYS A 63 11.18 6.68 1.85
CA LYS A 63 11.18 5.49 2.69
C LYS A 63 10.14 4.48 2.20
N THR A 64 10.43 3.20 2.38
CA THR A 64 9.49 2.13 2.05
C THR A 64 8.36 2.05 3.09
N LEU A 65 7.28 1.38 2.73
CA LEU A 65 6.18 1.16 3.66
C LEU A 65 6.64 0.37 4.88
N LYS A 66 7.55 -0.57 4.70
CA LYS A 66 8.12 -1.35 5.81
C LYS A 66 8.80 -0.44 6.82
N ASN A 67 9.61 0.49 6.34
CA ASN A 67 10.31 1.44 7.21
C ASN A 67 9.37 2.44 7.87
N LEU A 68 8.23 2.72 7.24
CA LEU A 68 7.23 3.66 7.75
C LEU A 68 6.16 2.97 8.58
N TRP A 69 6.23 1.66 8.76
CA TRP A 69 5.11 0.89 9.33
C TRP A 69 4.63 1.41 10.68
N GLY A 70 5.53 1.86 11.54
CA GLY A 70 5.17 2.39 12.85
C GLY A 70 4.32 3.67 12.80
N TYR A 71 4.27 4.34 11.65
CA TYR A 71 3.51 5.58 11.45
C TYR A 71 2.25 5.37 10.62
N ILE A 72 2.03 4.15 10.13
CA ILE A 72 0.90 3.84 9.26
C ILE A 72 -0.29 3.37 10.09
N ILE A 73 -1.47 3.91 9.78
CA ILE A 73 -2.73 3.49 10.39
C ILE A 73 -3.56 2.83 9.30
N VAL A 74 -3.75 1.52 9.41
CA VAL A 74 -4.62 0.80 8.47
C VAL A 74 -6.07 1.10 8.81
N ARG A 75 -6.84 1.58 7.82
CA ARG A 75 -8.23 1.96 8.00
C ARG A 75 -9.20 0.90 7.52
N ASP A 76 -8.88 0.22 6.43
CA ASP A 76 -9.80 -0.73 5.84
C ASP A 76 -9.04 -1.80 5.07
N VAL A 77 -9.50 -3.03 5.16
CA VAL A 77 -9.00 -4.18 4.42
C VAL A 77 -10.22 -4.80 3.73
N VAL A 78 -10.26 -4.71 2.42
CA VAL A 78 -11.43 -5.12 1.65
C VAL A 78 -11.22 -6.42 0.91
#